data_207d9bbb4fd033eca3787c2a619fb506
#
_entry.id   207d9bbb4fd033eca3787c2a619fb506
#
_cell.length_a   1.000
_cell.length_b   1.000
_cell.length_c   1.000
_cell.angle_alpha   90.00
_cell.angle_beta   90.00
_cell.angle_gamma   90.00
#
_symmetry.space_group_name_H-M   'P 1'
#
loop_
_entity.id
_entity.type
_entity.pdbx_description
1 polymer ?
#
loop_
_entity_poly.entity_id
_entity_poly.type
_entity_poly.pdbx_seq_one_letter_code
_entity_poly.pdbx_strand_id
1 'polypeptide(L)'
;MRIGLDYRAAAGYPVSGIGRQNFALEEAFRAHPDVQLQLFGVAPYEHPIRRLIHTPRWATPLNSVHRLPDRLGFEGLYLPKALRDAEVQIYVANINMGLPLGRKPSNVRYVLQLHDLFQITQKNSHGSRLKAAFYRLTDYLSIAYSLRVADVVWVPSQFTANEVIRLFPSARKKLRIVPLLVEGFKDEPADIAALQLPERYWLCVGTREPRKNIAWFVDAWQNARLQFPSVPDLVLVGGSEPLNESQRRLPGLHVLTGISDSELHAVYRNADRLWQPSYAEGFGLPVIEALKVGTRVAVATGSSLDEITPPDSPRFSPTNSPALVQLMGELSTAPEEDPEISRTWATYYAPEAFYKRLHEALEELR
;
A
#
# COMPACT_ATOMS: atom_id res chain seq x y z
N MET A 1 9.82 22.02 15.69
CA MET A 1 8.42 21.76 15.30
C MET A 1 7.95 20.45 15.95
N ARG A 2 6.81 20.46 16.68
CA ARG A 2 6.27 19.24 17.32
C ARG A 2 5.26 18.59 16.39
N ILE A 3 5.58 17.39 15.89
CA ILE A 3 4.72 16.60 15.02
C ILE A 3 4.15 15.43 15.79
N GLY A 4 2.82 15.26 15.73
CA GLY A 4 2.11 14.07 16.18
C GLY A 4 1.84 13.15 15.00
N LEU A 5 2.22 11.88 15.10
CA LEU A 5 1.95 10.86 14.10
C LEU A 5 0.94 9.84 14.63
N ASP A 6 -0.10 9.56 13.84
CA ASP A 6 -1.00 8.43 14.10
C ASP A 6 -0.25 7.11 13.92
N TYR A 7 -0.04 6.42 15.03
CA TYR A 7 0.76 5.20 15.04
C TYR A 7 -0.07 3.92 15.17
N ARG A 8 -1.40 4.03 15.00
CA ARG A 8 -2.32 2.89 15.13
C ARG A 8 -2.07 1.81 14.09
N ALA A 9 -1.70 2.19 12.86
CA ALA A 9 -1.41 1.23 11.80
C ALA A 9 -0.10 0.46 12.06
N ALA A 10 0.96 1.13 12.49
CA ALA A 10 2.22 0.47 12.86
C ALA A 10 2.06 -0.46 14.05
N ALA A 11 1.27 -0.05 15.06
CA ALA A 11 1.01 -0.85 16.24
C ALA A 11 0.14 -2.08 15.96
N GLY A 12 -0.89 -1.93 15.11
CA GLY A 12 -1.88 -2.98 14.87
C GLY A 12 -1.58 -3.91 13.68
N TYR A 13 -0.95 -3.37 12.66
CA TYR A 13 -0.71 -4.06 11.36
C TYR A 13 0.68 -3.74 10.80
N PRO A 14 1.77 -4.04 11.53
CA PRO A 14 3.14 -3.62 11.18
C PRO A 14 3.60 -4.11 9.80
N VAL A 15 3.18 -5.30 9.40
CA VAL A 15 3.55 -5.92 8.11
C VAL A 15 2.67 -5.46 6.93
N SER A 16 1.61 -4.69 7.18
CA SER A 16 0.77 -4.15 6.11
C SER A 16 1.46 -2.99 5.38
N GLY A 17 1.03 -2.69 4.14
CA GLY A 17 1.54 -1.54 3.40
C GLY A 17 1.40 -0.22 4.17
N ILE A 18 0.27 0.00 4.85
CA ILE A 18 0.04 1.20 5.68
C ILE A 18 0.94 1.19 6.92
N GLY A 19 1.14 0.03 7.56
CA GLY A 19 2.05 -0.10 8.70
C GLY A 19 3.49 0.21 8.32
N ARG A 20 3.98 -0.33 7.21
CA ARG A 20 5.33 -0.02 6.67
C ARG A 20 5.47 1.47 6.34
N GLN A 21 4.47 2.11 5.76
CA GLN A 21 4.50 3.56 5.52
C GLN A 21 4.49 4.38 6.82
N ASN A 22 3.90 3.87 7.88
CA ASN A 22 3.98 4.51 9.19
C ASN A 22 5.42 4.54 9.75
N PHE A 23 6.16 3.44 9.61
CA PHE A 23 7.58 3.39 9.97
C PHE A 23 8.42 4.32 9.09
N ALA A 24 8.13 4.36 7.79
CA ALA A 24 8.81 5.27 6.85
C ALA A 24 8.61 6.75 7.22
N LEU A 25 7.38 7.13 7.62
CA LEU A 25 7.10 8.49 8.11
C LEU A 25 7.81 8.77 9.43
N GLU A 26 7.82 7.82 10.36
CA GLU A 26 8.54 7.96 11.63
C GLU A 26 10.02 8.22 11.39
N GLU A 27 10.66 7.41 10.55
CA GLU A 27 12.09 7.53 10.24
C GLU A 27 12.40 8.88 9.58
N ALA A 28 11.60 9.29 8.59
CA ALA A 28 11.76 10.56 7.91
C ALA A 28 11.58 11.76 8.84
N PHE A 29 10.60 11.71 9.76
CA PHE A 29 10.40 12.78 10.73
C PHE A 29 11.52 12.84 11.77
N ARG A 30 12.05 11.69 12.20
CA ARG A 30 13.20 11.65 13.11
C ARG A 30 14.50 12.13 12.46
N ALA A 31 14.66 11.92 11.16
CA ALA A 31 15.80 12.41 10.40
C ALA A 31 15.78 13.93 10.19
N HIS A 32 14.63 14.59 10.37
CA HIS A 32 14.53 16.04 10.21
C HIS A 32 15.00 16.76 11.48
N PRO A 33 16.03 17.65 11.42
CA PRO A 33 16.68 18.24 12.59
C PRO A 33 15.75 19.08 13.48
N ASP A 34 14.74 19.72 12.90
CA ASP A 34 13.82 20.62 13.62
C ASP A 34 12.56 19.92 14.14
N VAL A 35 12.43 18.60 13.95
CA VAL A 35 11.22 17.86 14.32
C VAL A 35 11.37 17.16 15.67
N GLN A 36 10.43 17.42 16.56
CA GLN A 36 10.19 16.62 17.76
C GLN A 36 8.97 15.75 17.52
N LEU A 37 9.19 14.47 17.25
CA LEU A 37 8.14 13.53 16.92
C LEU A 37 7.48 12.95 18.18
N GLN A 38 6.14 12.93 18.17
CA GLN A 38 5.29 12.31 19.17
C GLN A 38 4.39 11.26 18.49
N LEU A 39 4.35 10.05 19.01
CA LEU A 39 3.57 8.95 18.45
C LEU A 39 2.27 8.77 19.23
N PHE A 40 1.14 8.66 18.54
CA PHE A 40 -0.19 8.49 19.15
C PHE A 40 -0.84 7.21 18.64
N GLY A 41 -1.26 6.33 19.54
CA GLY A 41 -1.82 5.05 19.12
C GLY A 41 -2.65 4.37 20.20
N VAL A 42 -2.96 3.12 19.94
CA VAL A 42 -3.64 2.22 20.86
C VAL A 42 -2.77 0.99 21.09
N ALA A 43 -2.68 0.53 22.33
CA ALA A 43 -1.97 -0.69 22.65
C ALA A 43 -2.56 -1.33 23.92
N PRO A 44 -2.61 -2.67 24.02
CA PRO A 44 -2.90 -3.38 25.25
C PRO A 44 -1.91 -3.01 26.36
N TYR A 45 -2.29 -3.20 27.62
CA TYR A 45 -1.45 -2.83 28.76
C TYR A 45 -0.06 -3.44 28.75
N GLU A 46 0.05 -4.68 28.34
CA GLU A 46 1.30 -5.47 28.37
C GLU A 46 2.15 -5.33 27.10
N HIS A 47 1.64 -4.63 26.07
CA HIS A 47 2.35 -4.54 24.80
C HIS A 47 3.56 -3.58 24.91
N PRO A 48 4.79 -4.00 24.47
CA PRO A 48 6.00 -3.19 24.62
C PRO A 48 5.91 -1.79 23.97
N ILE A 49 5.20 -1.69 22.84
CA ILE A 49 5.03 -0.43 22.11
C ILE A 49 4.34 0.66 22.95
N ARG A 50 3.56 0.26 24.00
CA ARG A 50 2.88 1.21 24.88
C ARG A 50 3.83 2.19 25.57
N ARG A 51 5.08 1.82 25.77
CA ARG A 51 6.11 2.68 26.35
C ARG A 51 6.61 3.76 25.39
N LEU A 52 6.40 3.56 24.10
CA LEU A 52 6.90 4.41 23.02
C LEU A 52 5.85 5.38 22.47
N ILE A 53 4.55 5.11 22.77
CA ILE A 53 3.43 5.88 22.21
C ILE A 53 2.56 6.51 23.30
N HIS A 54 1.99 7.67 23.00
CA HIS A 54 0.85 8.22 23.74
C HIS A 54 -0.37 7.35 23.48
N THR A 55 -0.94 6.76 24.54
CA THR A 55 -2.07 5.83 24.43
C THR A 55 -3.10 6.10 25.52
N PRO A 56 -4.40 5.88 25.27
CA PRO A 56 -5.43 6.02 26.28
C PRO A 56 -5.20 5.07 27.46
N ARG A 57 -5.73 5.43 28.64
CA ARG A 57 -5.59 4.60 29.84
C ARG A 57 -6.45 3.33 29.82
N TRP A 58 -7.53 3.31 29.01
CA TRP A 58 -8.32 2.09 28.85
C TRP A 58 -7.62 1.09 27.97
N ALA A 59 -7.85 -0.19 28.23
CA ALA A 59 -7.33 -1.27 27.39
C ALA A 59 -8.05 -1.26 26.03
N THR A 60 -7.28 -1.31 24.94
CA THR A 60 -7.80 -1.37 23.57
C THR A 60 -7.13 -2.51 22.83
N PRO A 61 -7.87 -3.29 22.01
CA PRO A 61 -7.23 -4.27 21.15
C PRO A 61 -6.41 -3.56 20.07
N LEU A 62 -5.31 -4.18 19.62
CA LEU A 62 -4.46 -3.62 18.56
C LEU A 62 -5.22 -3.37 17.25
N ASN A 63 -6.23 -4.20 16.95
CA ASN A 63 -7.08 -4.07 15.77
C ASN A 63 -8.20 -3.03 15.91
N SER A 64 -8.18 -2.18 16.93
CA SER A 64 -9.22 -1.16 17.20
C SER A 64 -9.36 -0.11 16.10
N VAL A 65 -8.40 0.02 15.20
CA VAL A 65 -8.46 0.92 14.03
C VAL A 65 -9.73 0.69 13.19
N HIS A 66 -10.19 -0.56 13.06
CA HIS A 66 -11.38 -0.92 12.28
C HIS A 66 -12.67 -1.01 13.08
N ARG A 67 -12.60 -0.97 14.42
CA ARG A 67 -13.79 -1.02 15.29
C ARG A 67 -14.30 0.39 15.54
N LEU A 68 -15.48 0.69 15.01
CA LEU A 68 -16.05 2.04 15.07
C LEU A 68 -16.12 2.64 16.49
N PRO A 69 -16.57 1.93 17.55
CA PRO A 69 -16.59 2.50 18.91
C PRO A 69 -15.19 2.88 19.43
N ASP A 70 -14.20 2.01 19.20
CA ASP A 70 -12.82 2.24 19.67
C ASP A 70 -12.20 3.43 18.93
N ARG A 71 -12.47 3.51 17.62
CA ARG A 71 -12.03 4.62 16.78
C ARG A 71 -12.65 5.94 17.22
N LEU A 72 -13.96 5.99 17.42
CA LEU A 72 -14.66 7.19 17.90
C LEU A 72 -14.20 7.61 19.30
N GLY A 73 -13.95 6.66 20.19
CA GLY A 73 -13.38 6.91 21.51
C GLY A 73 -11.98 7.53 21.43
N PHE A 74 -11.12 6.96 20.57
CA PHE A 74 -9.77 7.47 20.36
C PHE A 74 -9.79 8.87 19.72
N GLU A 75 -10.46 9.02 18.58
CA GLU A 75 -10.48 10.26 17.78
C GLU A 75 -11.28 11.39 18.45
N GLY A 76 -12.33 11.06 19.21
CA GLY A 76 -13.22 12.05 19.81
C GLY A 76 -12.91 12.41 21.26
N LEU A 77 -12.53 11.42 22.08
CA LEU A 77 -12.36 11.64 23.52
C LEU A 77 -10.88 11.77 23.93
N TYR A 78 -10.02 10.91 23.37
CA TYR A 78 -8.61 10.86 23.79
C TYR A 78 -7.74 11.84 22.99
N LEU A 79 -7.71 11.71 21.67
CA LEU A 79 -6.77 12.39 20.79
C LEU A 79 -6.80 13.93 20.90
N PRO A 80 -7.98 14.60 20.95
CA PRO A 80 -8.03 16.07 21.07
C PRO A 80 -7.34 16.60 22.33
N LYS A 81 -7.43 15.85 23.44
CA LYS A 81 -6.76 16.19 24.68
C LYS A 81 -5.27 15.88 24.62
N ALA A 82 -4.92 14.67 24.16
CA ALA A 82 -3.54 14.21 24.09
C ALA A 82 -2.66 15.11 23.19
N LEU A 83 -3.19 15.60 22.06
CA LEU A 83 -2.48 16.55 21.20
C LEU A 83 -2.22 17.89 21.87
N ARG A 84 -3.17 18.41 22.67
CA ARG A 84 -2.98 19.63 23.43
C ARG A 84 -1.94 19.46 24.53
N ASP A 85 -2.05 18.37 25.31
CA ASP A 85 -1.14 18.09 26.44
C ASP A 85 0.31 17.88 25.95
N ALA A 86 0.49 17.36 24.74
CA ALA A 86 1.79 17.19 24.07
C ALA A 86 2.23 18.42 23.25
N GLU A 87 1.43 19.49 23.23
CA GLU A 87 1.68 20.73 22.48
C GLU A 87 2.01 20.48 21.00
N VAL A 88 1.29 19.54 20.36
CA VAL A 88 1.47 19.19 18.95
C VAL A 88 1.07 20.37 18.06
N GLN A 89 1.91 20.70 17.09
CA GLN A 89 1.68 21.77 16.11
C GLN A 89 1.16 21.23 14.78
N ILE A 90 1.60 20.02 14.38
CA ILE A 90 1.14 19.33 13.19
C ILE A 90 0.75 17.90 13.57
N TYR A 91 -0.45 17.47 13.24
CA TYR A 91 -0.88 16.08 13.43
C TYR A 91 -1.09 15.40 12.09
N VAL A 92 -0.41 14.28 11.87
CA VAL A 92 -0.47 13.44 10.65
C VAL A 92 -1.26 12.17 10.94
N ALA A 93 -2.44 12.03 10.32
CA ALA A 93 -3.23 10.81 10.32
C ALA A 93 -2.90 9.98 9.08
N ASN A 94 -2.52 8.69 9.26
CA ASN A 94 -1.98 7.82 8.21
C ASN A 94 -2.87 6.59 7.92
N ILE A 95 -4.19 6.68 8.08
CA ILE A 95 -5.11 5.54 7.90
C ILE A 95 -6.33 5.86 7.02
N ASN A 96 -6.19 6.73 6.01
CA ASN A 96 -7.27 7.26 5.16
C ASN A 96 -8.31 8.13 5.90
N MET A 97 -8.27 8.18 7.22
CA MET A 97 -9.11 8.92 8.16
C MET A 97 -8.35 9.12 9.47
N GLY A 98 -9.00 9.41 10.57
CA GLY A 98 -8.34 9.38 11.88
C GLY A 98 -7.96 10.73 12.42
N LEU A 99 -8.44 11.82 11.83
CA LEU A 99 -8.28 13.15 12.38
C LEU A 99 -9.18 13.34 13.61
N PRO A 100 -8.74 14.16 14.59
CA PRO A 100 -9.51 14.39 15.81
C PRO A 100 -10.92 14.89 15.54
N LEU A 101 -11.90 14.32 16.24
CA LEU A 101 -13.29 14.75 16.14
C LEU A 101 -13.52 16.03 16.99
N GLY A 102 -14.48 16.86 16.57
CA GLY A 102 -14.87 18.06 17.27
C GLY A 102 -14.21 19.34 16.75
N ARG A 103 -14.14 20.36 17.61
CA ARG A 103 -13.59 21.67 17.19
C ARG A 103 -12.08 21.59 17.05
N LYS A 104 -11.58 21.90 15.87
CA LYS A 104 -10.15 21.97 15.58
C LYS A 104 -9.51 23.15 16.31
N PRO A 105 -8.41 22.95 17.06
CA PRO A 105 -7.63 24.05 17.61
C PRO A 105 -7.01 24.91 16.49
N SER A 106 -6.97 26.22 16.68
CA SER A 106 -6.44 27.16 15.67
C SER A 106 -4.91 27.05 15.48
N ASN A 107 -4.23 26.55 16.50
CA ASN A 107 -2.76 26.41 16.52
C ASN A 107 -2.25 25.03 16.10
N VAL A 108 -3.13 24.13 15.61
CA VAL A 108 -2.74 22.80 15.14
C VAL A 108 -3.10 22.63 13.67
N ARG A 109 -2.14 22.23 12.85
CA ARG A 109 -2.36 21.83 11.47
C ARG A 109 -2.68 20.34 11.39
N TYR A 110 -3.68 19.96 10.60
CA TYR A 110 -4.05 18.58 10.38
C TYR A 110 -3.65 18.15 8.98
N VAL A 111 -2.85 17.10 8.89
CA VAL A 111 -2.46 16.42 7.67
C VAL A 111 -3.14 15.06 7.62
N LEU A 112 -3.80 14.75 6.53
CA LEU A 112 -4.36 13.44 6.24
C LEU A 112 -3.51 12.77 5.16
N GLN A 113 -2.88 11.64 5.46
CA GLN A 113 -2.35 10.76 4.41
C GLN A 113 -3.45 9.79 3.99
N LEU A 114 -3.86 9.89 2.73
CA LEU A 114 -4.91 9.10 2.14
C LEU A 114 -4.33 8.22 1.04
N HIS A 115 -4.24 6.91 1.31
CA HIS A 115 -3.59 5.92 0.44
C HIS A 115 -4.45 5.56 -0.78
N ASP A 116 -5.74 5.39 -0.55
CA ASP A 116 -6.75 5.05 -1.56
C ASP A 116 -8.17 5.30 -1.02
N LEU A 117 -9.15 5.05 -1.89
CA LEU A 117 -10.58 5.14 -1.54
C LEU A 117 -11.31 3.79 -1.70
N PHE A 118 -10.58 2.66 -1.68
CA PHE A 118 -11.16 1.34 -1.96
C PHE A 118 -12.23 0.94 -0.96
N GLN A 119 -12.14 1.38 0.30
CA GLN A 119 -13.15 1.17 1.34
C GLN A 119 -14.55 1.63 0.91
N ILE A 120 -14.63 2.67 0.07
CA ILE A 120 -15.90 3.25 -0.39
C ILE A 120 -16.20 3.00 -1.87
N THR A 121 -15.19 2.73 -2.70
CA THR A 121 -15.35 2.55 -4.15
C THR A 121 -15.49 1.09 -4.55
N GLN A 122 -14.97 0.15 -3.77
CA GLN A 122 -15.02 -1.27 -4.10
C GLN A 122 -16.11 -2.02 -3.34
N LYS A 123 -16.49 -3.20 -3.87
CA LYS A 123 -17.46 -4.07 -3.20
C LYS A 123 -16.81 -4.69 -1.96
N ASN A 124 -17.40 -4.47 -0.80
CA ASN A 124 -16.97 -5.12 0.44
C ASN A 124 -17.38 -6.61 0.42
N SER A 125 -16.47 -7.48 0.85
CA SER A 125 -16.69 -8.93 0.97
C SER A 125 -17.40 -9.35 2.27
N HIS A 126 -18.16 -8.45 2.91
CA HIS A 126 -18.93 -8.82 4.11
C HIS A 126 -20.07 -9.76 3.76
N GLY A 127 -20.25 -10.84 4.53
CA GLY A 127 -21.30 -11.86 4.31
C GLY A 127 -22.75 -11.34 4.41
N SER A 128 -22.96 -10.09 4.84
CA SER A 128 -24.27 -9.44 4.90
C SER A 128 -24.27 -8.12 4.15
N ARG A 129 -25.19 -7.92 3.22
CA ARG A 129 -25.36 -6.67 2.46
C ARG A 129 -25.62 -5.45 3.37
N LEU A 130 -26.38 -5.63 4.46
CA LEU A 130 -26.67 -4.55 5.41
C LEU A 130 -25.43 -4.14 6.19
N LYS A 131 -24.63 -5.10 6.65
CA LYS A 131 -23.34 -4.81 7.30
C LYS A 131 -22.38 -4.11 6.34
N ALA A 132 -22.27 -4.59 5.11
CA ALA A 132 -21.44 -3.97 4.07
C ALA A 132 -21.85 -2.51 3.80
N ALA A 133 -23.15 -2.24 3.68
CA ALA A 133 -23.68 -0.89 3.49
C ALA A 133 -23.39 0.02 4.69
N PHE A 134 -23.56 -0.50 5.92
CA PHE A 134 -23.28 0.25 7.15
C PHE A 134 -21.80 0.63 7.25
N TYR A 135 -20.87 -0.33 7.05
CA TYR A 135 -19.43 -0.02 7.08
C TYR A 135 -19.04 0.96 5.97
N ARG A 136 -19.57 0.78 4.77
CA ARG A 136 -19.31 1.71 3.66
C ARG A 136 -19.78 3.13 3.97
N LEU A 137 -20.94 3.28 4.59
CA LEU A 137 -21.47 4.58 5.02
C LEU A 137 -20.59 5.20 6.12
N THR A 138 -20.20 4.42 7.13
CA THR A 138 -19.34 4.92 8.22
C THR A 138 -17.97 5.32 7.73
N ASP A 139 -17.38 4.55 6.80
CA ASP A 139 -16.10 4.88 6.20
C ASP A 139 -16.20 6.14 5.32
N TYR A 140 -17.26 6.23 4.50
CA TYR A 140 -17.53 7.44 3.69
C TYR A 140 -17.64 8.69 4.57
N LEU A 141 -18.43 8.63 5.65
CA LEU A 141 -18.60 9.77 6.57
C LEU A 141 -17.29 10.13 7.28
N SER A 142 -16.49 9.14 7.67
CA SER A 142 -15.20 9.36 8.35
C SER A 142 -14.15 9.96 7.42
N ILE A 143 -14.07 9.49 6.17
CA ILE A 143 -13.20 10.06 5.14
C ILE A 143 -13.65 11.48 4.79
N ALA A 144 -14.93 11.69 4.55
CA ALA A 144 -15.50 13.01 4.24
C ALA A 144 -15.22 14.03 5.36
N TYR A 145 -15.39 13.61 6.62
CA TYR A 145 -15.05 14.44 7.78
C TYR A 145 -13.56 14.76 7.79
N SER A 146 -12.69 13.76 7.64
CA SER A 146 -11.23 13.96 7.67
C SER A 146 -10.77 14.89 6.54
N LEU A 147 -11.28 14.70 5.31
CA LEU A 147 -11.01 15.60 4.18
C LEU A 147 -11.49 17.03 4.44
N ARG A 148 -12.63 17.20 5.14
CA ARG A 148 -13.16 18.52 5.49
C ARG A 148 -12.26 19.27 6.46
N VAL A 149 -11.79 18.58 7.54
CA VAL A 149 -11.05 19.22 8.64
C VAL A 149 -9.54 19.29 8.40
N ALA A 150 -8.99 18.47 7.52
CA ALA A 150 -7.60 18.52 7.12
C ALA A 150 -7.24 19.88 6.51
N ASP A 151 -6.05 20.38 6.81
CA ASP A 151 -5.45 21.54 6.12
C ASP A 151 -4.80 21.09 4.81
N VAL A 152 -4.12 19.95 4.84
CA VAL A 152 -3.45 19.32 3.70
C VAL A 152 -3.78 17.83 3.67
N VAL A 153 -3.88 17.29 2.47
CA VAL A 153 -4.11 15.87 2.21
C VAL A 153 -3.00 15.34 1.31
N TRP A 154 -2.18 14.46 1.85
CA TRP A 154 -1.15 13.76 1.07
C TRP A 154 -1.75 12.52 0.42
N VAL A 155 -1.51 12.37 -0.87
CA VAL A 155 -1.93 11.21 -1.67
C VAL A 155 -0.72 10.62 -2.40
N PRO A 156 -0.66 9.30 -2.60
CA PRO A 156 0.53 8.66 -3.16
C PRO A 156 0.69 8.81 -4.67
N SER A 157 -0.37 9.19 -5.40
CA SER A 157 -0.40 9.20 -6.86
C SER A 157 -1.40 10.23 -7.40
N GLN A 158 -1.22 10.64 -8.64
CA GLN A 158 -2.20 11.47 -9.36
C GLN A 158 -3.53 10.73 -9.54
N PHE A 159 -3.47 9.40 -9.74
CA PHE A 159 -4.68 8.57 -9.79
C PHE A 159 -5.50 8.71 -8.50
N THR A 160 -4.88 8.55 -7.33
CA THR A 160 -5.59 8.73 -6.05
C THR A 160 -6.09 10.17 -5.89
N ALA A 161 -5.32 11.17 -6.29
CA ALA A 161 -5.76 12.57 -6.29
C ALA A 161 -7.02 12.78 -7.13
N ASN A 162 -7.06 12.21 -8.33
CA ASN A 162 -8.21 12.31 -9.23
C ASN A 162 -9.44 11.62 -8.66
N GLU A 163 -9.29 10.46 -8.02
CA GLU A 163 -10.38 9.75 -7.34
C GLU A 163 -10.93 10.57 -6.16
N VAL A 164 -10.05 11.22 -5.38
CA VAL A 164 -10.50 12.13 -4.32
C VAL A 164 -11.26 13.31 -4.91
N ILE A 165 -10.77 13.93 -5.96
CA ILE A 165 -11.45 15.07 -6.62
C ILE A 165 -12.82 14.65 -7.17
N ARG A 166 -12.91 13.46 -7.75
CA ARG A 166 -14.17 12.92 -8.30
C ARG A 166 -15.24 12.74 -7.23
N LEU A 167 -14.87 12.22 -6.06
CA LEU A 167 -15.81 11.93 -4.96
C LEU A 167 -16.00 13.11 -3.99
N PHE A 168 -14.95 13.91 -3.79
CA PHE A 168 -14.91 15.03 -2.85
C PHE A 168 -14.27 16.27 -3.50
N PRO A 169 -14.96 16.97 -4.44
CA PRO A 169 -14.38 18.08 -5.21
C PRO A 169 -13.84 19.21 -4.35
N SER A 170 -14.40 19.43 -3.16
CA SER A 170 -13.96 20.45 -2.20
C SER A 170 -12.55 20.23 -1.66
N ALA A 171 -12.04 18.99 -1.71
CA ALA A 171 -10.70 18.67 -1.25
C ALA A 171 -9.58 19.05 -2.23
N ARG A 172 -9.90 19.37 -3.51
CA ARG A 172 -8.93 19.63 -4.58
C ARG A 172 -7.76 20.55 -4.17
N LYS A 173 -8.05 21.66 -3.51
CA LYS A 173 -7.02 22.65 -3.13
C LYS A 173 -6.07 22.16 -2.03
N LYS A 174 -6.46 21.13 -1.30
CA LYS A 174 -5.72 20.58 -0.17
C LYS A 174 -4.79 19.44 -0.57
N LEU A 175 -4.96 18.88 -1.78
CA LEU A 175 -4.22 17.71 -2.23
C LEU A 175 -2.76 18.06 -2.55
N ARG A 176 -1.85 17.19 -2.09
CA ARG A 176 -0.43 17.18 -2.45
C ARG A 176 -0.03 15.75 -2.75
N ILE A 177 0.66 15.55 -3.87
CA ILE A 177 1.16 14.23 -4.24
C ILE A 177 2.47 14.01 -3.50
N VAL A 178 2.45 13.03 -2.59
CA VAL A 178 3.62 12.56 -1.84
C VAL A 178 3.74 11.06 -2.07
N PRO A 179 4.45 10.62 -3.12
CA PRO A 179 4.68 9.21 -3.42
C PRO A 179 5.26 8.48 -2.22
N LEU A 180 4.82 7.25 -2.00
CA LEU A 180 5.22 6.45 -0.85
C LEU A 180 6.71 6.09 -0.92
N LEU A 181 7.32 5.93 0.24
CA LEU A 181 8.61 5.26 0.36
C LEU A 181 8.43 3.77 0.05
N VAL A 182 9.29 3.25 -0.78
CA VAL A 182 9.52 1.82 -0.87
C VAL A 182 10.93 1.56 -0.36
N GLU A 183 11.06 1.03 0.85
CA GLU A 183 12.34 0.53 1.34
C GLU A 183 12.76 -0.64 0.44
N GLY A 184 14.04 -0.77 0.17
CA GLY A 184 14.58 -2.01 -0.41
C GLY A 184 14.49 -3.14 0.61
N PHE A 185 14.82 -4.33 0.18
CA PHE A 185 15.03 -5.44 1.09
C PHE A 185 16.26 -5.14 1.96
N LYS A 186 16.12 -5.28 3.28
CA LYS A 186 17.22 -5.04 4.24
C LYS A 186 18.16 -6.24 4.34
N ASP A 187 17.59 -7.43 4.16
CA ASP A 187 18.32 -8.69 4.24
C ASP A 187 18.84 -9.11 2.87
N GLU A 188 20.00 -9.75 2.85
CA GLU A 188 20.49 -10.43 1.67
C GLU A 188 19.47 -11.47 1.20
N PRO A 189 19.35 -11.72 -0.12
CA PRO A 189 18.41 -12.70 -0.63
C PRO A 189 18.76 -14.10 -0.11
N ALA A 190 17.76 -14.84 0.32
CA ALA A 190 17.92 -16.24 0.73
C ALA A 190 18.35 -17.13 -0.45
N ASP A 191 18.83 -18.32 -0.13
CA ASP A 191 19.04 -19.35 -1.16
C ASP A 191 17.68 -19.81 -1.72
N ILE A 192 17.41 -19.45 -2.99
CA ILE A 192 16.16 -19.77 -3.67
C ILE A 192 15.96 -21.27 -3.88
N ALA A 193 17.04 -22.06 -3.86
CA ALA A 193 16.97 -23.51 -4.03
C ALA A 193 16.09 -24.18 -2.96
N ALA A 194 16.04 -23.60 -1.75
CA ALA A 194 15.20 -24.09 -0.66
C ALA A 194 13.69 -23.99 -0.98
N LEU A 195 13.30 -23.10 -1.87
CA LEU A 195 11.91 -22.88 -2.27
C LEU A 195 11.45 -23.82 -3.40
N GLN A 196 12.35 -24.60 -3.98
CA GLN A 196 12.08 -25.55 -5.06
C GLN A 196 11.30 -24.93 -6.24
N LEU A 197 11.62 -23.69 -6.60
CA LEU A 197 11.00 -22.96 -7.69
C LEU A 197 11.64 -23.37 -9.03
N PRO A 198 10.91 -23.24 -10.15
CA PRO A 198 11.46 -23.45 -11.46
C PRO A 198 12.56 -22.42 -11.79
N GLU A 199 13.46 -22.79 -12.68
CA GLU A 199 14.57 -21.94 -13.12
C GLU A 199 14.06 -20.63 -13.76
N ARG A 200 12.92 -20.69 -14.45
CA ARG A 200 12.30 -19.54 -15.10
C ARG A 200 10.82 -19.44 -14.71
N TYR A 201 10.44 -18.30 -14.16
CA TYR A 201 9.04 -18.05 -13.73
C TYR A 201 8.65 -16.60 -13.81
N TRP A 202 7.35 -16.38 -13.96
CA TRP A 202 6.69 -15.09 -13.74
C TRP A 202 6.14 -15.00 -12.31
N LEU A 203 6.00 -13.79 -11.81
CA LEU A 203 5.67 -13.53 -10.41
C LEU A 203 4.42 -12.66 -10.26
N CYS A 204 3.54 -12.98 -9.31
CA CYS A 204 2.53 -12.07 -8.75
C CYS A 204 2.66 -12.04 -7.24
N VAL A 205 2.57 -10.85 -6.62
CA VAL A 205 2.72 -10.66 -5.17
C VAL A 205 1.49 -9.97 -4.57
N GLY A 206 1.09 -10.37 -3.35
CA GLY A 206 -0.04 -9.82 -2.63
C GLY A 206 -1.38 -10.29 -3.16
N THR A 207 -1.56 -11.59 -3.36
CA THR A 207 -2.62 -12.20 -4.18
C THR A 207 -4.01 -12.32 -3.52
N ARG A 208 -4.15 -12.05 -2.21
CA ARG A 208 -5.38 -12.33 -1.45
C ARG A 208 -6.56 -11.43 -1.75
N GLU A 209 -6.30 -10.19 -2.13
CA GLU A 209 -7.38 -9.21 -2.31
C GLU A 209 -8.07 -9.36 -3.67
N PRO A 210 -9.42 -9.32 -3.74
CA PRO A 210 -10.17 -9.47 -5.00
C PRO A 210 -9.76 -8.47 -6.08
N ARG A 211 -9.39 -7.24 -5.69
CA ARG A 211 -8.93 -6.20 -6.64
C ARG A 211 -7.65 -6.54 -7.38
N LYS A 212 -6.86 -7.49 -6.85
CA LYS A 212 -5.63 -7.98 -7.49
C LYS A 212 -5.90 -8.83 -8.74
N ASN A 213 -7.15 -9.25 -8.97
CA ASN A 213 -7.60 -9.91 -10.20
C ASN A 213 -6.88 -11.22 -10.54
N ILE A 214 -6.40 -11.93 -9.53
CA ILE A 214 -5.50 -13.08 -9.71
C ILE A 214 -6.17 -14.26 -10.41
N ALA A 215 -7.44 -14.59 -10.08
CA ALA A 215 -8.11 -15.71 -10.72
C ALA A 215 -8.25 -15.51 -12.24
N TRP A 216 -8.65 -14.32 -12.68
CA TRP A 216 -8.72 -13.95 -14.08
C TRP A 216 -7.36 -13.99 -14.77
N PHE A 217 -6.32 -13.54 -14.10
CA PHE A 217 -4.95 -13.56 -14.61
C PHE A 217 -4.42 -14.99 -14.78
N VAL A 218 -4.70 -15.87 -13.80
CA VAL A 218 -4.33 -17.30 -13.87
C VAL A 218 -5.01 -18.01 -15.05
N ASP A 219 -6.29 -17.71 -15.34
CA ASP A 219 -6.99 -18.24 -16.52
C ASP A 219 -6.34 -17.75 -17.83
N ALA A 220 -5.97 -16.48 -17.91
CA ALA A 220 -5.26 -15.94 -19.06
C ALA A 220 -3.88 -16.57 -19.24
N TRP A 221 -3.12 -16.74 -18.15
CA TRP A 221 -1.82 -17.40 -18.15
C TRP A 221 -1.91 -18.88 -18.59
N GLN A 222 -2.90 -19.61 -18.10
CA GLN A 222 -3.15 -20.98 -18.55
C GLN A 222 -3.41 -21.04 -20.05
N ASN A 223 -4.27 -20.14 -20.57
CA ASN A 223 -4.57 -20.07 -22.01
C ASN A 223 -3.32 -19.69 -22.83
N ALA A 224 -2.47 -18.81 -22.29
CA ALA A 224 -1.21 -18.46 -22.93
C ALA A 224 -0.25 -19.67 -23.00
N ARG A 225 -0.13 -20.46 -21.94
CA ARG A 225 0.70 -21.69 -21.93
C ARG A 225 0.23 -22.74 -22.93
N LEU A 226 -1.07 -22.87 -23.15
CA LEU A 226 -1.62 -23.79 -24.15
C LEU A 226 -1.29 -23.36 -25.57
N GLN A 227 -1.16 -22.05 -25.84
CA GLN A 227 -0.88 -21.50 -27.16
C GLN A 227 0.62 -21.29 -27.40
N PHE A 228 1.37 -20.93 -26.36
CA PHE A 228 2.78 -20.56 -26.43
C PHE A 228 3.60 -21.38 -25.43
N PRO A 229 4.28 -22.47 -25.85
CA PRO A 229 5.07 -23.32 -24.95
C PRO A 229 6.22 -22.61 -24.23
N SER A 230 6.64 -21.44 -24.71
CA SER A 230 7.69 -20.60 -24.10
C SER A 230 7.23 -19.83 -22.85
N VAL A 231 5.91 -19.77 -22.58
CA VAL A 231 5.37 -19.07 -21.38
C VAL A 231 5.81 -19.79 -20.11
N PRO A 232 6.52 -19.08 -19.20
CA PRO A 232 7.09 -19.67 -18.00
C PRO A 232 6.03 -20.14 -17.00
N ASP A 233 6.48 -20.85 -16.00
CA ASP A 233 5.71 -21.13 -14.79
C ASP A 233 5.31 -19.83 -14.08
N LEU A 234 4.28 -19.91 -13.25
CA LEU A 234 3.76 -18.76 -12.51
C LEU A 234 3.90 -19.00 -11.00
N VAL A 235 4.55 -18.06 -10.32
CA VAL A 235 4.68 -18.04 -8.86
C VAL A 235 3.76 -16.97 -8.29
N LEU A 236 2.92 -17.36 -7.33
CA LEU A 236 2.05 -16.48 -6.58
C LEU A 236 2.56 -16.37 -5.15
N VAL A 237 2.80 -15.17 -4.65
CA VAL A 237 3.16 -14.92 -3.25
C VAL A 237 2.02 -14.25 -2.52
N GLY A 238 1.54 -14.89 -1.42
CA GLY A 238 0.51 -14.33 -0.55
C GLY A 238 -0.61 -15.30 -0.21
N GLY A 239 -1.23 -15.97 -1.17
CA GLY A 239 -2.28 -16.95 -0.94
C GLY A 239 -3.03 -17.35 -2.20
N SER A 240 -3.77 -18.45 -2.09
CA SER A 240 -4.56 -19.02 -3.16
C SER A 240 -6.08 -18.87 -2.95
N GLU A 241 -6.50 -18.09 -1.98
CA GLU A 241 -7.90 -17.92 -1.61
C GLU A 241 -8.79 -17.46 -2.79
N PRO A 242 -8.31 -16.56 -3.70
CA PRO A 242 -9.10 -16.16 -4.86
C PRO A 242 -9.27 -17.24 -5.92
N LEU A 243 -8.43 -18.31 -5.88
CA LEU A 243 -8.43 -19.37 -6.90
C LEU A 243 -9.47 -20.45 -6.56
N ASN A 244 -10.13 -20.97 -7.59
CA ASN A 244 -10.93 -22.17 -7.48
C ASN A 244 -10.04 -23.44 -7.42
N GLU A 245 -10.65 -24.59 -7.17
CA GLU A 245 -9.91 -25.84 -6.99
C GLU A 245 -9.18 -26.30 -8.26
N SER A 246 -9.76 -26.10 -9.42
CA SER A 246 -9.10 -26.45 -10.70
C SER A 246 -7.87 -25.57 -10.98
N GLN A 247 -7.97 -24.28 -10.71
CA GLN A 247 -6.84 -23.36 -10.86
C GLN A 247 -5.69 -23.71 -9.92
N ARG A 248 -5.97 -24.09 -8.67
CA ARG A 248 -4.92 -24.46 -7.69
C ARG A 248 -4.11 -25.70 -8.07
N ARG A 249 -4.66 -26.54 -8.97
CA ARG A 249 -4.03 -27.77 -9.43
C ARG A 249 -3.36 -27.64 -10.81
N LEU A 250 -3.30 -26.42 -11.37
CA LEU A 250 -2.69 -26.21 -12.67
C LEU A 250 -1.19 -26.55 -12.66
N PRO A 251 -0.71 -27.33 -13.63
CA PRO A 251 0.71 -27.60 -13.76
C PRO A 251 1.51 -26.30 -14.01
N GLY A 252 2.61 -26.12 -13.28
CA GLY A 252 3.45 -24.92 -13.36
C GLY A 252 2.93 -23.70 -12.60
N LEU A 253 1.84 -23.85 -11.79
CA LEU A 253 1.42 -22.85 -10.83
C LEU A 253 1.99 -23.16 -9.46
N HIS A 254 2.75 -22.26 -8.89
CA HIS A 254 3.37 -22.38 -7.57
C HIS A 254 2.81 -21.31 -6.63
N VAL A 255 2.44 -21.68 -5.41
CA VAL A 255 1.89 -20.75 -4.42
C VAL A 255 2.76 -20.75 -3.17
N LEU A 256 3.36 -19.61 -2.87
CA LEU A 256 4.17 -19.38 -1.68
C LEU A 256 3.39 -18.61 -0.62
N THR A 257 3.39 -19.12 0.60
CA THR A 257 2.76 -18.46 1.75
C THR A 257 3.71 -18.45 2.94
N GLY A 258 3.68 -17.36 3.71
CA GLY A 258 4.46 -17.27 4.96
C GLY A 258 5.97 -17.22 4.74
N ILE A 259 6.43 -16.82 3.56
CA ILE A 259 7.86 -16.62 3.28
C ILE A 259 8.40 -15.39 4.01
N SER A 260 9.67 -15.44 4.37
CA SER A 260 10.42 -14.34 4.99
C SER A 260 10.72 -13.22 3.99
N ASP A 261 11.16 -12.06 4.48
CA ASP A 261 11.56 -10.94 3.61
C ASP A 261 12.79 -11.28 2.77
N SER A 262 13.75 -12.08 3.28
CA SER A 262 14.91 -12.55 2.52
C SER A 262 14.54 -13.56 1.43
N GLU A 263 13.55 -14.43 1.69
CA GLU A 263 13.00 -15.33 0.66
C GLU A 263 12.20 -14.54 -0.39
N LEU A 264 11.39 -13.57 0.04
CA LEU A 264 10.67 -12.68 -0.88
C LEU A 264 11.64 -11.88 -1.77
N HIS A 265 12.76 -11.40 -1.21
CA HIS A 265 13.83 -10.76 -1.97
C HIS A 265 14.39 -11.70 -3.05
N ALA A 266 14.70 -12.95 -2.66
CA ALA A 266 15.18 -13.95 -3.63
C ALA A 266 14.16 -14.24 -4.72
N VAL A 267 12.87 -14.36 -4.37
CA VAL A 267 11.78 -14.59 -5.34
C VAL A 267 11.63 -13.44 -6.32
N TYR A 268 11.70 -12.18 -5.87
CA TYR A 268 11.69 -11.05 -6.78
C TYR A 268 12.92 -11.06 -7.71
N ARG A 269 14.11 -11.19 -7.16
CA ARG A 269 15.38 -11.08 -7.90
C ARG A 269 15.54 -12.12 -9.00
N ASN A 270 14.99 -13.32 -8.80
CA ASN A 270 15.08 -14.43 -9.77
C ASN A 270 13.86 -14.55 -10.68
N ALA A 271 12.84 -13.72 -10.52
CA ALA A 271 11.69 -13.71 -11.41
C ALA A 271 12.07 -13.11 -12.78
N ASP A 272 11.65 -13.75 -13.86
CA ASP A 272 11.77 -13.19 -15.21
C ASP A 272 10.97 -11.90 -15.37
N ARG A 273 9.78 -11.82 -14.74
CA ARG A 273 8.90 -10.64 -14.76
C ARG A 273 7.89 -10.66 -13.62
N LEU A 274 7.66 -9.50 -12.99
CA LEU A 274 6.49 -9.31 -12.12
C LEU A 274 5.29 -8.90 -12.98
N TRP A 275 4.15 -9.55 -12.74
CA TRP A 275 2.85 -9.16 -13.29
C TRP A 275 1.97 -8.57 -12.19
N GLN A 276 1.37 -7.41 -12.47
CA GLN A 276 0.43 -6.76 -11.55
C GLN A 276 -0.92 -6.55 -12.23
N PRO A 277 -1.83 -7.56 -12.18
CA PRO A 277 -3.08 -7.55 -12.95
C PRO A 277 -4.23 -6.80 -12.27
N SER A 278 -3.96 -5.97 -11.29
CA SER A 278 -4.95 -5.32 -10.44
C SER A 278 -5.92 -4.43 -11.22
N TYR A 279 -7.21 -4.51 -10.89
CA TYR A 279 -8.20 -3.56 -11.40
C TYR A 279 -7.97 -2.13 -10.91
N ALA A 280 -7.41 -1.98 -9.71
CA ALA A 280 -7.12 -0.70 -9.10
C ALA A 280 -6.00 -0.81 -8.07
N GLU A 281 -5.12 0.16 -8.08
CA GLU A 281 -4.06 0.36 -7.08
C GLU A 281 -4.00 1.84 -6.69
N GLY A 282 -3.86 2.10 -5.39
CA GLY A 282 -3.58 3.45 -4.89
C GLY A 282 -2.14 3.87 -5.13
N PHE A 283 -1.22 2.88 -5.12
CA PHE A 283 0.19 3.07 -5.42
C PHE A 283 0.77 1.86 -6.18
N GLY A 284 0.99 0.71 -5.52
CA GLY A 284 1.54 -0.49 -6.16
C GLY A 284 2.94 -0.84 -5.65
N LEU A 285 3.10 -0.97 -4.33
CA LEU A 285 4.37 -1.32 -3.69
C LEU A 285 5.12 -2.50 -4.36
N PRO A 286 4.46 -3.63 -4.71
CA PRO A 286 5.13 -4.76 -5.34
C PRO A 286 5.85 -4.43 -6.65
N VAL A 287 5.33 -3.47 -7.43
CA VAL A 287 5.95 -3.04 -8.67
C VAL A 287 7.27 -2.34 -8.41
N ILE A 288 7.31 -1.42 -7.44
CA ILE A 288 8.54 -0.72 -7.09
C ILE A 288 9.53 -1.66 -6.39
N GLU A 289 9.06 -2.60 -5.57
CA GLU A 289 9.90 -3.65 -4.97
C GLU A 289 10.62 -4.48 -6.05
N ALA A 290 9.90 -4.91 -7.09
CA ALA A 290 10.46 -5.62 -8.24
C ALA A 290 11.51 -4.77 -8.99
N LEU A 291 11.15 -3.53 -9.33
CA LEU A 291 12.06 -2.62 -10.05
C LEU A 291 13.35 -2.34 -9.27
N LYS A 292 13.29 -2.25 -7.93
CA LYS A 292 14.47 -2.05 -7.09
C LYS A 292 15.50 -3.17 -7.17
N VAL A 293 15.06 -4.40 -7.35
CA VAL A 293 15.96 -5.55 -7.50
C VAL A 293 16.34 -5.80 -8.96
N GLY A 294 15.81 -5.00 -9.90
CA GLY A 294 16.09 -5.11 -11.34
C GLY A 294 15.12 -6.01 -12.10
N THR A 295 14.04 -6.47 -11.46
CA THR A 295 13.05 -7.32 -12.10
C THR A 295 12.13 -6.50 -13.00
N ARG A 296 11.94 -6.95 -14.23
CA ARG A 296 11.01 -6.36 -15.21
C ARG A 296 9.57 -6.46 -14.71
N VAL A 297 8.72 -5.55 -15.16
CA VAL A 297 7.32 -5.53 -14.76
C VAL A 297 6.39 -5.48 -15.95
N ALA A 298 5.17 -6.02 -15.80
CA ALA A 298 4.04 -5.84 -16.70
C ALA A 298 2.81 -5.53 -15.86
N VAL A 299 2.09 -4.44 -16.18
CA VAL A 299 1.07 -3.91 -15.29
C VAL A 299 -0.27 -3.69 -15.99
N ALA A 300 -1.36 -3.86 -15.26
CA ALA A 300 -2.68 -3.46 -15.73
C ALA A 300 -2.81 -1.94 -15.77
N THR A 301 -3.46 -1.42 -16.81
CA THR A 301 -3.74 0.02 -16.98
C THR A 301 -4.95 0.48 -16.16
N GLY A 302 -5.08 1.80 -16.01
CA GLY A 302 -6.25 2.45 -15.39
C GLY A 302 -6.14 2.67 -13.90
N SER A 303 -4.92 2.70 -13.36
CA SER A 303 -4.66 2.99 -11.95
C SER A 303 -3.32 3.72 -11.76
N SER A 304 -2.87 3.86 -10.50
CA SER A 304 -1.54 4.41 -10.21
C SER A 304 -0.38 3.64 -10.85
N LEU A 305 -0.61 2.41 -11.29
CA LEU A 305 0.39 1.61 -11.98
C LEU A 305 0.90 2.29 -13.25
N ASP A 306 0.05 3.06 -13.94
CA ASP A 306 0.45 3.82 -15.14
C ASP A 306 1.49 4.91 -14.83
N GLU A 307 1.49 5.42 -13.58
CA GLU A 307 2.38 6.51 -13.15
C GLU A 307 3.71 5.99 -12.58
N ILE A 308 3.65 4.87 -11.84
CA ILE A 308 4.81 4.37 -11.09
C ILE A 308 5.71 3.46 -11.91
N THR A 309 5.25 3.02 -13.07
CA THR A 309 5.96 2.07 -13.93
C THR A 309 6.72 2.81 -15.03
N PRO A 310 7.96 2.40 -15.40
CA PRO A 310 8.69 2.98 -16.53
C PRO A 310 7.80 3.10 -17.79
N PRO A 311 7.93 4.15 -18.60
CA PRO A 311 7.06 4.38 -19.77
C PRO A 311 7.03 3.23 -20.75
N ASP A 312 8.16 2.55 -20.95
CA ASP A 312 8.31 1.45 -21.92
C ASP A 312 7.89 0.09 -21.35
N SER A 313 7.50 0.00 -20.09
CA SER A 313 7.03 -1.26 -19.50
C SER A 313 5.73 -1.73 -20.15
N PRO A 314 5.58 -3.04 -20.41
CA PRO A 314 4.37 -3.61 -20.98
C PRO A 314 3.12 -3.30 -20.14
N ARG A 315 2.06 -2.88 -20.81
CA ARG A 315 0.77 -2.54 -20.20
C ARG A 315 -0.36 -3.33 -20.85
N PHE A 316 -1.37 -3.69 -20.05
CA PHE A 316 -2.52 -4.44 -20.56
C PHE A 316 -3.83 -4.02 -19.88
N SER A 317 -4.94 -4.22 -20.57
CA SER A 317 -6.28 -4.03 -19.96
C SER A 317 -6.57 -5.16 -18.98
N PRO A 318 -7.01 -4.88 -17.73
CA PRO A 318 -7.33 -5.92 -16.74
C PRO A 318 -8.62 -6.70 -17.07
N THR A 319 -9.24 -6.45 -18.22
CA THR A 319 -10.50 -7.08 -18.64
C THR A 319 -10.43 -7.69 -20.06
N ASN A 320 -9.32 -7.52 -20.77
CA ASN A 320 -9.14 -8.05 -22.14
C ASN A 320 -8.21 -9.27 -22.12
N SER A 321 -8.76 -10.45 -21.81
CA SER A 321 -7.99 -11.69 -21.73
C SER A 321 -7.34 -12.11 -23.06
N PRO A 322 -7.99 -12.02 -24.25
CA PRO A 322 -7.34 -12.35 -25.50
C PRO A 322 -6.08 -11.52 -25.80
N ALA A 323 -6.15 -10.20 -25.58
CA ALA A 323 -4.98 -9.33 -25.75
C ALA A 323 -3.87 -9.64 -24.74
N LEU A 324 -4.22 -9.97 -23.50
CA LEU A 324 -3.25 -10.39 -22.49
C LEU A 324 -2.55 -11.70 -22.87
N VAL A 325 -3.29 -12.68 -23.39
CA VAL A 325 -2.74 -13.96 -23.85
C VAL A 325 -1.69 -13.74 -24.96
N GLN A 326 -1.98 -12.88 -25.94
CA GLN A 326 -1.02 -12.53 -26.99
C GLN A 326 0.22 -11.83 -26.42
N LEU A 327 0.02 -10.84 -25.57
CA LEU A 327 1.13 -10.15 -24.89
C LEU A 327 2.01 -11.12 -24.08
N MET A 328 1.42 -12.09 -23.39
CA MET A 328 2.15 -13.13 -22.67
C MET A 328 3.00 -13.98 -23.62
N GLY A 329 2.47 -14.35 -24.78
CA GLY A 329 3.22 -15.06 -25.83
C GLY A 329 4.42 -14.26 -26.32
N GLU A 330 4.23 -12.98 -26.64
CA GLU A 330 5.29 -12.07 -27.08
C GLU A 330 6.39 -11.91 -26.02
N LEU A 331 5.98 -11.62 -24.76
CA LEU A 331 6.91 -11.40 -23.65
C LEU A 331 7.64 -12.66 -23.20
N SER A 332 7.12 -13.86 -23.50
CA SER A 332 7.77 -15.12 -23.16
C SER A 332 9.04 -15.39 -23.95
N THR A 333 9.20 -14.75 -25.11
CA THR A 333 10.38 -14.84 -25.99
C THR A 333 11.13 -13.51 -26.13
N ALA A 334 10.69 -12.47 -25.40
CA ALA A 334 11.33 -11.17 -25.44
C ALA A 334 12.79 -11.25 -24.89
N PRO A 335 13.72 -10.51 -25.48
CA PRO A 335 15.09 -10.46 -24.98
C PRO A 335 15.15 -9.94 -23.54
N GLU A 336 16.22 -10.28 -22.86
CA GLU A 336 16.51 -9.68 -21.54
C GLU A 336 16.73 -8.18 -21.69
N GLU A 337 16.18 -7.43 -20.76
CA GLU A 337 16.40 -5.99 -20.64
C GLU A 337 17.47 -5.73 -19.57
N ASP A 338 18.20 -4.63 -19.70
CA ASP A 338 19.19 -4.24 -18.68
C ASP A 338 18.47 -3.97 -17.33
N PRO A 339 18.79 -4.72 -16.27
CA PRO A 339 18.18 -4.52 -14.94
C PRO A 339 18.42 -3.11 -14.37
N GLU A 340 19.46 -2.40 -14.81
CA GLU A 340 19.77 -1.06 -14.34
C GLU A 340 18.72 -0.02 -14.76
N ILE A 341 18.00 -0.25 -15.85
CA ILE A 341 16.84 0.60 -16.25
C ILE A 341 15.78 0.58 -15.15
N SER A 342 15.42 -0.62 -14.69
CA SER A 342 14.46 -0.81 -13.60
C SER A 342 14.94 -0.19 -12.29
N ARG A 343 16.19 -0.43 -11.90
CA ARG A 343 16.77 0.10 -10.66
C ARG A 343 16.86 1.63 -10.68
N THR A 344 17.29 2.21 -11.81
CA THR A 344 17.36 3.67 -11.97
C THR A 344 15.99 4.31 -11.80
N TRP A 345 14.96 3.75 -12.41
CA TRP A 345 13.58 4.24 -12.23
C TRP A 345 13.14 4.19 -10.75
N ALA A 346 13.46 3.10 -10.06
CA ALA A 346 13.07 2.90 -8.67
C ALA A 346 13.77 3.85 -7.67
N THR A 347 14.87 4.53 -8.06
CA THR A 347 15.56 5.50 -7.19
C THR A 347 14.67 6.67 -6.79
N TYR A 348 13.69 7.03 -7.63
CA TYR A 348 12.69 8.05 -7.30
C TYR A 348 11.90 7.73 -6.02
N TYR A 349 11.79 6.45 -5.65
CA TYR A 349 11.05 5.95 -4.48
C TYR A 349 11.99 5.52 -3.33
N ALA A 350 13.27 5.85 -3.42
CA ALA A 350 14.27 5.57 -2.40
C ALA A 350 14.10 6.51 -1.18
N PRO A 351 14.68 6.15 -0.01
CA PRO A 351 14.56 6.93 1.22
C PRO A 351 14.92 8.40 1.06
N GLU A 352 16.05 8.71 0.43
CA GLU A 352 16.55 10.08 0.26
C GLU A 352 15.59 10.95 -0.53
N ALA A 353 15.05 10.41 -1.63
CA ALA A 353 14.09 11.10 -2.46
C ALA A 353 12.73 11.28 -1.74
N PHE A 354 12.30 10.30 -0.95
CA PHE A 354 11.10 10.40 -0.13
C PHE A 354 11.26 11.43 0.99
N TYR A 355 12.36 11.40 1.72
CA TYR A 355 12.62 12.35 2.82
C TYR A 355 12.64 13.78 2.32
N LYS A 356 13.30 14.03 1.18
CA LYS A 356 13.31 15.35 0.54
C LYS A 356 11.88 15.84 0.26
N ARG A 357 11.06 15.05 -0.43
CA ARG A 357 9.66 15.42 -0.75
C ARG A 357 8.82 15.63 0.51
N LEU A 358 8.99 14.77 1.51
CA LEU A 358 8.24 14.90 2.77
C LEU A 358 8.64 16.18 3.52
N HIS A 359 9.92 16.51 3.55
CA HIS A 359 10.41 17.74 4.18
C HIS A 359 9.89 18.98 3.45
N GLU A 360 9.91 18.98 2.11
CA GLU A 360 9.31 20.07 1.30
C GLU A 360 7.81 20.22 1.61
N ALA A 361 7.07 19.10 1.70
CA ALA A 361 5.65 19.14 2.06
C ALA A 361 5.38 19.60 3.51
N LEU A 362 6.34 19.43 4.43
CA LEU A 362 6.26 19.96 5.80
C LEU A 362 6.52 21.47 5.85
N GLU A 363 7.47 21.96 5.05
CA GLU A 363 7.75 23.40 4.98
C GLU A 363 6.53 24.21 4.51
N GLU A 364 5.71 23.65 3.62
CA GLU A 364 4.43 24.30 3.20
C GLU A 364 3.42 24.45 4.36
N LEU A 365 3.64 23.79 5.50
CA LEU A 365 2.76 23.84 6.67
C LEU A 365 3.22 24.83 7.74
N ARG A 366 4.44 25.34 7.63
CA ARG A 366 4.96 26.39 8.51
C ARG A 366 4.29 27.73 8.20
#